data_2ff09a3fe56142f0cebe94ff57ed2ea6
#
_entry.id   2ff09a3fe56142f0cebe94ff57ed2ea6
#
_cell.length_a   1.000
_cell.length_b   1.000
_cell.length_c   1.000
_cell.angle_alpha   90.00
_cell.angle_beta   90.00
_cell.angle_gamma   90.00
#
_symmetry.space_group_name_H-M   'P 1'
#
loop_
_entity.id
_entity.type
_entity.pdbx_description
1 polymer ?
#
loop_
_entity_poly.entity_id
_entity_poly.type
_entity_poly.pdbx_seq_one_letter_code
_entity_poly.pdbx_strand_id
1 'polypeptide(L)'
;MNSNVLALAVLPNGDLVAGGNFTTAGGQVSAYIARYATPCPATVAITGAACASSGGANTYTARSLPWTGSTYRTRGTGLPSFAFVAVVNGFSATSIPLAAVLPPSPVGCAVLASPDVVDVAISNAGTVDAQLALPNTPSLAGIVLHQQLVALEVDGNLNFVQNTSTNALVATIGTF
;
A
#
# COMPACT_ATOMS: atom_id res chain seq x y z
N MET A 1 -14.12 -28.84 16.93
CA MET A 1 -14.43 -30.15 16.26
C MET A 1 -14.97 -31.10 17.31
N ASN A 2 -15.92 -31.90 16.93
CA ASN A 2 -16.63 -32.83 17.87
C ASN A 2 -16.01 -34.24 17.88
N SER A 3 -14.93 -34.52 17.17
CA SER A 3 -14.20 -35.77 17.15
C SER A 3 -12.75 -35.61 16.73
N ASN A 4 -12.03 -36.71 16.53
CA ASN A 4 -10.60 -36.73 16.28
C ASN A 4 -10.19 -36.07 14.95
N VAL A 5 -9.13 -35.26 15.00
CA VAL A 5 -8.38 -34.83 13.82
C VAL A 5 -7.28 -35.85 13.56
N LEU A 6 -7.24 -36.40 12.37
CA LEU A 6 -6.29 -37.44 11.96
C LEU A 6 -5.17 -36.91 11.07
N ALA A 7 -5.42 -35.81 10.36
CA ALA A 7 -4.44 -35.18 9.48
C ALA A 7 -4.59 -33.66 9.51
N LEU A 8 -3.48 -32.95 9.34
CA LEU A 8 -3.39 -31.51 9.16
C LEU A 8 -2.49 -31.21 7.97
N ALA A 9 -2.89 -30.24 7.17
CA ALA A 9 -2.08 -29.71 6.07
C ALA A 9 -2.22 -28.20 6.01
N VAL A 10 -1.15 -27.53 5.62
CA VAL A 10 -1.15 -26.09 5.33
C VAL A 10 -1.23 -25.92 3.83
N LEU A 11 -2.21 -25.13 3.36
CA LEU A 11 -2.34 -24.77 1.95
C LEU A 11 -1.31 -23.68 1.58
N PRO A 12 -1.02 -23.51 0.28
CA PRO A 12 -0.09 -22.47 -0.17
C PRO A 12 -0.47 -21.03 0.25
N ASN A 13 -1.74 -20.77 0.52
CA ASN A 13 -2.25 -19.48 1.00
C ASN A 13 -2.19 -19.32 2.54
N GLY A 14 -1.60 -20.29 3.25
CA GLY A 14 -1.48 -20.27 4.72
C GLY A 14 -2.66 -20.84 5.50
N ASP A 15 -3.75 -21.22 4.84
CA ASP A 15 -4.88 -21.86 5.53
C ASP A 15 -4.54 -23.25 6.04
N LEU A 16 -5.12 -23.60 7.17
CA LEU A 16 -5.01 -24.93 7.75
C LEU A 16 -6.20 -25.78 7.34
N VAL A 17 -5.94 -26.94 6.72
CA VAL A 17 -6.95 -27.95 6.45
C VAL A 17 -6.78 -29.09 7.42
N ALA A 18 -7.88 -29.49 8.05
CA ALA A 18 -7.95 -30.62 8.96
C ALA A 18 -8.84 -31.70 8.39
N GLY A 19 -8.39 -32.95 8.40
CA GLY A 19 -9.15 -34.15 8.08
C GLY A 19 -9.30 -35.04 9.30
N GLY A 20 -10.43 -35.71 9.46
CA GLY A 20 -10.67 -36.60 10.60
C GLY A 20 -12.08 -37.14 10.70
N ASN A 21 -12.41 -37.70 11.85
CA ASN A 21 -13.71 -38.36 12.09
C ASN A 21 -14.80 -37.38 12.62
N PHE A 22 -14.54 -36.07 12.57
CA PHE A 22 -15.49 -35.06 13.04
C PHE A 22 -16.59 -34.79 12.00
N THR A 23 -17.75 -34.40 12.50
CA THR A 23 -18.87 -33.93 11.67
C THR A 23 -19.22 -32.46 11.90
N THR A 24 -18.55 -31.82 12.87
CA THR A 24 -18.65 -30.36 13.10
C THR A 24 -17.28 -29.74 13.38
N ALA A 25 -17.06 -28.51 12.88
CA ALA A 25 -15.91 -27.71 13.16
C ALA A 25 -16.34 -26.24 13.34
N GLY A 26 -15.82 -25.56 14.37
CA GLY A 26 -16.17 -24.14 14.65
C GLY A 26 -17.68 -23.93 14.89
N GLY A 27 -18.41 -24.93 15.36
CA GLY A 27 -19.88 -24.85 15.54
C GLY A 27 -20.70 -25.05 14.25
N GLN A 28 -20.04 -25.26 13.10
CA GLN A 28 -20.70 -25.53 11.81
C GLN A 28 -20.61 -27.00 11.41
N VAL A 29 -21.56 -27.49 10.61
CA VAL A 29 -21.50 -28.83 10.02
C VAL A 29 -20.32 -28.88 9.04
N SER A 30 -19.45 -29.87 9.24
CA SER A 30 -18.25 -30.03 8.43
C SER A 30 -17.88 -31.53 8.45
N ALA A 31 -18.32 -32.25 7.45
CA ALA A 31 -18.16 -33.71 7.40
C ALA A 31 -16.73 -34.08 6.97
N TYR A 32 -15.95 -34.58 7.95
CA TYR A 32 -14.63 -35.19 7.78
C TYR A 32 -13.51 -34.29 7.29
N ILE A 33 -13.79 -33.06 6.85
CA ILE A 33 -12.81 -32.06 6.41
C ILE A 33 -13.24 -30.67 6.87
N ALA A 34 -12.31 -29.89 7.39
CA ALA A 34 -12.54 -28.50 7.76
C ALA A 34 -11.35 -27.64 7.33
N ARG A 35 -11.64 -26.43 6.86
CA ARG A 35 -10.64 -25.41 6.55
C ARG A 35 -10.73 -24.31 7.62
N TYR A 36 -9.61 -23.99 8.21
CA TYR A 36 -9.43 -22.79 9.03
C TYR A 36 -8.70 -21.76 8.20
N ALA A 37 -9.42 -20.76 7.74
CA ALA A 37 -8.84 -19.61 7.08
C ALA A 37 -8.43 -18.60 8.16
N THR A 38 -7.20 -18.16 8.13
CA THR A 38 -6.76 -17.01 8.92
C THR A 38 -7.06 -15.78 8.07
N PRO A 39 -8.13 -15.03 8.33
CA PRO A 39 -8.40 -13.84 7.54
C PRO A 39 -7.32 -12.80 7.84
N CYS A 40 -6.42 -12.59 6.90
CA CYS A 40 -5.58 -11.41 6.84
C CYS A 40 -6.11 -10.52 5.71
N PRO A 41 -7.19 -9.74 5.95
CA PRO A 41 -7.78 -8.93 4.91
C PRO A 41 -6.79 -7.85 4.49
N ALA A 42 -6.65 -7.67 3.17
CA ALA A 42 -5.94 -6.52 2.66
C ALA A 42 -6.72 -5.24 3.01
N THR A 43 -6.04 -4.25 3.53
CA THR A 43 -6.65 -2.95 3.87
C THR A 43 -5.80 -1.80 3.37
N VAL A 44 -6.45 -0.66 3.15
CA VAL A 44 -5.76 0.60 2.85
C VAL A 44 -6.44 1.72 3.63
N ALA A 45 -5.65 2.51 4.33
CA ALA A 45 -6.07 3.72 4.99
C ALA A 45 -5.29 4.93 4.46
N ILE A 46 -5.91 6.10 4.47
CA ILE A 46 -5.27 7.37 4.16
C ILE A 46 -4.80 8.00 5.46
N THR A 47 -3.57 8.53 5.47
CA THR A 47 -3.01 9.25 6.62
C THR A 47 -2.28 10.52 6.20
N GLY A 48 -2.23 11.48 7.11
CA GLY A 48 -1.57 12.75 6.91
C GLY A 48 -2.29 13.68 5.93
N ALA A 49 -1.79 14.90 5.86
CA ALA A 49 -2.28 15.93 4.95
C ALA A 49 -1.39 16.01 3.71
N ALA A 50 -2.01 16.31 2.58
CA ALA A 50 -1.32 16.65 1.36
C ALA A 50 -1.09 18.16 1.25
N CYS A 51 -0.08 18.58 0.53
CA CYS A 51 0.08 19.98 0.17
C CYS A 51 -0.35 20.24 -1.28
N ALA A 52 -0.64 21.49 -1.58
CA ALA A 52 -1.01 21.91 -2.92
C ALA A 52 0.24 22.15 -3.79
N SER A 53 0.13 21.80 -5.07
CA SER A 53 1.07 22.15 -6.14
C SER A 53 0.43 23.13 -7.12
N SER A 54 1.08 23.46 -8.22
CA SER A 54 0.46 24.22 -9.31
C SER A 54 -0.71 23.46 -9.98
N GLY A 55 -0.77 22.14 -9.84
CA GLY A 55 -1.87 21.31 -10.31
C GLY A 55 -3.09 21.27 -9.38
N GLY A 56 -2.97 21.83 -8.19
CA GLY A 56 -4.04 21.87 -7.17
C GLY A 56 -3.69 21.10 -5.90
N ALA A 57 -4.70 20.62 -5.19
CA ALA A 57 -4.52 19.79 -4.01
C ALA A 57 -4.04 18.40 -4.40
N ASN A 58 -2.83 18.04 -3.98
CA ASN A 58 -2.26 16.73 -4.26
C ASN A 58 -3.01 15.66 -3.47
N THR A 59 -3.43 14.60 -4.12
CA THR A 59 -4.07 13.46 -3.44
C THR A 59 -3.46 12.14 -3.91
N TYR A 60 -3.40 11.17 -3.01
CA TYR A 60 -2.95 9.82 -3.31
C TYR A 60 -3.99 8.81 -2.84
N THR A 61 -4.44 7.95 -3.74
CA THR A 61 -5.52 7.00 -3.50
C THR A 61 -5.16 5.61 -3.99
N ALA A 62 -5.65 4.59 -3.32
CA ALA A 62 -5.58 3.21 -3.78
C ALA A 62 -6.65 2.93 -4.84
N ARG A 63 -6.29 2.19 -5.88
CA ARG A 63 -7.17 1.72 -6.96
C ARG A 63 -7.48 0.23 -6.84
N SER A 64 -6.69 -0.50 -6.08
CA SER A 64 -6.91 -1.90 -5.71
C SER A 64 -6.46 -2.13 -4.27
N LEU A 65 -6.80 -3.27 -3.68
CA LEU A 65 -6.26 -3.69 -2.39
C LEU A 65 -4.96 -4.47 -2.59
N PRO A 66 -4.04 -4.44 -1.59
CA PRO A 66 -2.73 -5.09 -1.66
C PRO A 66 -2.82 -6.59 -1.29
N TRP A 67 -3.35 -7.41 -2.20
CA TRP A 67 -3.40 -8.85 -2.02
C TRP A 67 -2.09 -9.53 -2.50
N THR A 68 -1.63 -10.55 -1.77
CA THR A 68 -0.54 -11.40 -2.27
C THR A 68 -0.90 -12.02 -3.62
N GLY A 69 0.07 -12.13 -4.51
CA GLY A 69 -0.13 -12.64 -5.88
C GLY A 69 -0.83 -11.65 -6.82
N SER A 70 -1.07 -10.41 -6.39
CA SER A 70 -1.71 -9.38 -7.22
C SER A 70 -0.82 -8.18 -7.48
N THR A 71 -1.29 -7.27 -8.32
CA THR A 71 -0.68 -5.96 -8.51
C THR A 71 -1.46 -4.90 -7.72
N TYR A 72 -0.85 -4.35 -6.69
CA TYR A 72 -1.38 -3.22 -5.95
C TYR A 72 -1.20 -1.95 -6.78
N ARG A 73 -2.31 -1.24 -7.04
CA ARG A 73 -2.37 -0.06 -7.91
C ARG A 73 -2.83 1.13 -7.12
N THR A 74 -2.15 2.24 -7.35
CA THR A 74 -2.42 3.52 -6.70
C THR A 74 -2.40 4.65 -7.73
N ARG A 75 -3.05 5.78 -7.40
CA ARG A 75 -3.08 6.96 -8.27
C ARG A 75 -2.90 8.23 -7.46
N GLY A 76 -1.98 9.06 -7.91
CA GLY A 76 -1.84 10.45 -7.52
C GLY A 76 -2.60 11.37 -8.47
N THR A 77 -3.24 12.40 -7.93
CA THR A 77 -3.93 13.45 -8.70
C THR A 77 -3.66 14.83 -8.09
N GLY A 78 -3.97 15.90 -8.83
CA GLY A 78 -3.71 17.27 -8.39
C GLY A 78 -2.22 17.64 -8.41
N LEU A 79 -1.38 16.81 -9.04
CA LEU A 79 0.04 17.08 -9.23
C LEU A 79 0.25 18.15 -10.33
N PRO A 80 1.45 18.75 -10.44
CA PRO A 80 1.77 19.57 -11.61
C PRO A 80 1.55 18.78 -12.90
N SER A 81 1.16 19.44 -13.98
CA SER A 81 0.88 18.78 -15.27
C SER A 81 2.10 18.02 -15.81
N PHE A 82 3.29 18.49 -15.47
CA PHE A 82 4.57 17.83 -15.68
C PHE A 82 5.44 18.00 -14.43
N ALA A 83 5.86 16.90 -13.82
CA ALA A 83 6.77 16.88 -12.68
C ALA A 83 7.48 15.52 -12.61
N PHE A 84 8.67 15.50 -12.06
CA PHE A 84 9.30 14.26 -11.60
C PHE A 84 8.71 13.88 -10.26
N VAL A 85 8.23 12.66 -10.14
CA VAL A 85 7.52 12.19 -8.95
C VAL A 85 8.24 10.99 -8.36
N ALA A 86 8.74 11.15 -7.15
CA ALA A 86 9.23 10.05 -6.35
C ALA A 86 8.03 9.28 -5.77
N VAL A 87 7.93 8.01 -6.09
CA VAL A 87 6.99 7.05 -5.48
C VAL A 87 7.72 6.41 -4.30
N VAL A 88 7.46 6.93 -3.12
CA VAL A 88 8.11 6.50 -1.89
C VAL A 88 7.35 5.32 -1.30
N ASN A 89 8.05 4.21 -1.08
CA ASN A 89 7.54 3.01 -0.43
C ASN A 89 8.40 2.73 0.79
N GLY A 90 7.77 2.57 1.95
CA GLY A 90 8.46 2.34 3.20
C GLY A 90 7.74 1.38 4.13
N PHE A 91 8.45 0.89 5.13
CA PHE A 91 7.92 -0.02 6.14
C PHE A 91 7.57 0.68 7.45
N SER A 92 7.80 1.99 7.53
CA SER A 92 7.46 2.78 8.71
C SER A 92 6.87 4.14 8.36
N ALA A 93 6.00 4.64 9.25
CA ALA A 93 5.51 6.00 9.19
C ALA A 93 6.60 6.98 9.65
N THR A 94 6.65 8.13 9.00
CA THR A 94 7.48 9.27 9.39
C THR A 94 6.62 10.53 9.47
N SER A 95 7.18 11.62 9.97
CA SER A 95 6.55 12.94 9.94
C SER A 95 7.64 13.99 9.93
N ILE A 96 8.32 14.09 8.79
CA ILE A 96 9.45 15.00 8.62
C ILE A 96 9.00 16.14 7.71
N PRO A 97 9.10 17.42 8.14
CA PRO A 97 8.79 18.54 7.26
C PRO A 97 9.58 18.43 5.95
N LEU A 98 8.88 18.49 4.81
CA LEU A 98 9.53 18.30 3.50
C LEU A 98 10.61 19.36 3.25
N ALA A 99 10.40 20.58 3.72
CA ALA A 99 11.38 21.66 3.62
C ALA A 99 12.69 21.40 4.37
N ALA A 100 12.71 20.48 5.33
CA ALA A 100 13.92 20.11 6.07
C ALA A 100 14.84 19.17 5.26
N VAL A 101 14.27 18.42 4.29
CA VAL A 101 14.99 17.44 3.47
C VAL A 101 15.08 17.83 2.01
N LEU A 102 14.07 18.51 1.48
CA LEU A 102 13.97 18.93 0.07
C LEU A 102 13.46 20.36 -0.06
N PRO A 103 14.27 21.39 0.24
CA PRO A 103 13.90 22.78 0.02
C PRO A 103 14.03 23.17 -1.47
N PRO A 104 13.22 24.13 -1.98
CA PRO A 104 12.08 24.74 -1.33
C PRO A 104 10.84 23.85 -1.36
N SER A 105 10.07 23.89 -0.27
CA SER A 105 8.80 23.18 -0.17
C SER A 105 7.81 24.06 0.60
N PRO A 106 6.53 24.06 0.23
CA PRO A 106 5.49 24.79 0.95
C PRO A 106 5.35 24.33 2.41
N VAL A 107 4.89 25.24 3.25
CA VAL A 107 4.57 24.93 4.64
C VAL A 107 3.43 23.89 4.69
N GLY A 108 3.56 22.90 5.57
CA GLY A 108 2.58 21.82 5.73
C GLY A 108 2.87 20.57 4.90
N CYS A 109 3.82 20.62 3.95
CA CYS A 109 4.32 19.43 3.30
C CYS A 109 5.20 18.61 4.24
N ALA A 110 4.99 17.30 4.28
CA ALA A 110 5.79 16.38 5.08
C ALA A 110 6.08 15.08 4.33
N VAL A 111 7.21 14.44 4.67
CA VAL A 111 7.51 13.07 4.33
C VAL A 111 6.86 12.19 5.39
N LEU A 112 5.90 11.37 4.97
CA LEU A 112 5.04 10.55 5.83
C LEU A 112 5.37 9.05 5.76
N ALA A 113 6.19 8.64 4.80
CA ALA A 113 6.66 7.27 4.63
C ALA A 113 8.18 7.23 4.65
N SER A 114 8.77 6.21 5.30
CA SER A 114 10.21 5.98 5.22
C SER A 114 10.62 5.70 3.76
N PRO A 115 11.73 6.28 3.26
CA PRO A 115 12.14 6.08 1.87
C PRO A 115 12.98 4.81 1.70
N ASP A 116 12.41 3.64 2.04
CA ASP A 116 13.13 2.36 1.97
C ASP A 116 13.28 1.90 0.51
N VAL A 117 12.28 2.17 -0.33
CA VAL A 117 12.33 1.97 -1.78
C VAL A 117 11.72 3.21 -2.45
N VAL A 118 12.43 3.76 -3.40
CA VAL A 118 11.98 4.94 -4.15
C VAL A 118 12.05 4.66 -5.64
N ASP A 119 10.90 4.71 -6.29
CA ASP A 119 10.77 4.67 -7.74
C ASP A 119 10.54 6.09 -8.27
N VAL A 120 10.86 6.33 -9.54
CA VAL A 120 10.64 7.63 -10.18
C VAL A 120 9.63 7.48 -11.31
N ALA A 121 8.61 8.32 -11.27
CA ALA A 121 7.62 8.45 -12.32
C ALA A 121 7.58 9.90 -12.83
N ILE A 122 6.88 10.12 -13.93
CA ILE A 122 6.62 11.46 -14.48
C ILE A 122 5.12 11.68 -14.43
N SER A 123 4.68 12.83 -13.90
CA SER A 123 3.27 13.19 -13.96
C SER A 123 2.86 13.51 -15.39
N ASN A 124 1.68 13.05 -15.76
CA ASN A 124 1.05 13.36 -17.03
C ASN A 124 -0.32 13.98 -16.77
N ALA A 125 -0.51 15.19 -17.25
CA ALA A 125 -1.73 15.96 -17.03
C ALA A 125 -2.17 15.97 -15.54
N GLY A 126 -1.21 16.14 -14.63
CA GLY A 126 -1.47 16.21 -13.19
C GLY A 126 -1.75 14.87 -12.50
N THR A 127 -1.48 13.74 -13.16
CA THR A 127 -1.72 12.41 -12.60
C THR A 127 -0.49 11.51 -12.67
N VAL A 128 -0.38 10.59 -11.72
CA VAL A 128 0.61 9.50 -11.72
C VAL A 128 -0.09 8.21 -11.30
N ASP A 129 0.07 7.17 -12.09
CA ASP A 129 -0.31 5.81 -11.70
C ASP A 129 0.94 5.04 -11.26
N ALA A 130 0.91 4.47 -10.05
CA ALA A 130 1.96 3.62 -9.54
C ALA A 130 1.46 2.20 -9.32
N GLN A 131 2.36 1.22 -9.47
CA GLN A 131 2.04 -0.18 -9.37
C GLN A 131 3.13 -0.90 -8.58
N LEU A 132 2.72 -1.79 -7.69
CA LEU A 132 3.60 -2.66 -6.93
C LEU A 132 3.13 -4.11 -7.11
N ALA A 133 3.95 -4.94 -7.77
CA ALA A 133 3.68 -6.36 -7.88
C ALA A 133 3.96 -7.04 -6.53
N LEU A 134 2.95 -7.67 -5.95
CA LEU A 134 3.06 -8.41 -4.70
C LEU A 134 3.21 -9.90 -5.01
N PRO A 135 4.32 -10.54 -4.60
CA PRO A 135 4.51 -11.98 -4.79
C PRO A 135 3.40 -12.80 -4.13
N ASN A 136 3.10 -13.97 -4.69
CA ASN A 136 2.18 -14.90 -4.05
C ASN A 136 2.89 -15.66 -2.92
N THR A 137 3.23 -14.91 -1.87
CA THR A 137 3.99 -15.40 -0.72
C THR A 137 3.20 -15.12 0.56
N PRO A 138 2.61 -16.13 1.21
CA PRO A 138 1.77 -15.95 2.39
C PRO A 138 2.44 -15.23 3.56
N SER A 139 3.78 -15.32 3.67
CA SER A 139 4.52 -14.62 4.72
C SER A 139 4.52 -13.10 4.59
N LEU A 140 4.05 -12.55 3.48
CA LEU A 140 3.84 -11.12 3.32
C LEU A 140 2.54 -10.62 3.96
N ALA A 141 1.62 -11.54 4.32
CA ALA A 141 0.36 -11.18 4.96
C ALA A 141 0.60 -10.47 6.30
N GLY A 142 -0.11 -9.37 6.49
CA GLY A 142 0.03 -8.53 7.67
C GLY A 142 1.18 -7.51 7.61
N ILE A 143 2.05 -7.56 6.61
CA ILE A 143 3.06 -6.51 6.41
C ILE A 143 2.34 -5.21 6.06
N VAL A 144 2.76 -4.14 6.73
CA VAL A 144 2.24 -2.79 6.51
C VAL A 144 3.23 -2.00 5.65
N LEU A 145 2.72 -1.48 4.54
CA LEU A 145 3.46 -0.59 3.64
C LEU A 145 2.94 0.84 3.81
N HIS A 146 3.86 1.78 3.92
CA HIS A 146 3.59 3.21 3.89
C HIS A 146 4.00 3.75 2.52
N GLN A 147 3.09 4.40 1.80
CA GLN A 147 3.36 4.91 0.47
C GLN A 147 3.00 6.37 0.37
N GLN A 148 3.80 7.14 -0.35
CA GLN A 148 3.57 8.56 -0.58
C GLN A 148 4.17 8.97 -1.93
N LEU A 149 3.62 10.00 -2.55
CA LEU A 149 4.24 10.66 -3.69
C LEU A 149 4.87 11.99 -3.24
N VAL A 150 6.08 12.22 -3.71
CA VAL A 150 6.76 13.51 -3.59
C VAL A 150 7.05 14.01 -5.00
N ALA A 151 6.45 15.15 -5.36
CA ALA A 151 6.60 15.74 -6.68
C ALA A 151 7.63 16.86 -6.66
N LEU A 152 8.57 16.78 -7.60
CA LEU A 152 9.53 17.81 -7.93
C LEU A 152 8.96 18.59 -9.12
N GLU A 153 8.44 19.77 -8.84
CA GLU A 153 7.81 20.65 -9.82
C GLU A 153 8.84 21.41 -10.61
N VAL A 154 8.69 21.45 -11.93
CA VAL A 154 9.52 22.23 -12.84
C VAL A 154 8.66 23.14 -13.68
N ASP A 155 9.22 24.27 -14.09
CA ASP A 155 8.58 25.21 -15.02
C ASP A 155 8.70 24.76 -16.48
N GLY A 156 8.12 25.53 -17.41
CA GLY A 156 8.16 25.24 -18.86
C GLY A 156 9.57 25.25 -19.46
N ASN A 157 10.58 25.74 -18.74
CA ASN A 157 11.98 25.74 -19.13
C ASN A 157 12.79 24.65 -18.39
N LEU A 158 12.10 23.75 -17.68
CA LEU A 158 12.67 22.70 -16.82
C LEU A 158 13.47 23.25 -15.62
N ASN A 159 13.27 24.50 -15.23
CA ASN A 159 13.84 25.00 -13.99
C ASN A 159 13.03 24.47 -12.81
N PHE A 160 13.72 24.08 -11.76
CA PHE A 160 13.12 23.64 -10.53
C PHE A 160 12.33 24.77 -9.84
N VAL A 161 11.11 24.48 -9.43
CA VAL A 161 10.21 25.43 -8.77
C VAL A 161 10.09 25.11 -7.27
N GLN A 162 9.58 23.93 -6.93
CA GLN A 162 9.36 23.50 -5.55
C GLN A 162 9.17 21.99 -5.45
N ASN A 163 9.24 21.48 -4.22
CA ASN A 163 8.83 20.11 -3.90
C ASN A 163 7.49 20.13 -3.16
N THR A 164 6.59 19.21 -3.53
CA THR A 164 5.31 19.03 -2.86
C THR A 164 5.07 17.56 -2.55
N SER A 165 4.22 17.26 -1.58
CA SER A 165 3.90 15.88 -1.21
C SER A 165 2.40 15.64 -1.16
N THR A 166 2.00 14.39 -1.34
CA THR A 166 0.61 13.92 -1.14
C THR A 166 0.38 13.52 0.33
N ASN A 167 -0.86 13.18 0.67
CA ASN A 167 -1.14 12.29 1.81
C ASN A 167 -0.39 10.95 1.62
N ALA A 168 -0.25 10.17 2.67
CA ALA A 168 0.26 8.81 2.59
C ALA A 168 -0.88 7.78 2.59
N LEU A 169 -0.59 6.61 2.03
CA LEU A 169 -1.39 5.40 2.12
C LEU A 169 -0.71 4.43 3.09
N VAL A 170 -1.50 3.86 4.01
CA VAL A 170 -1.09 2.77 4.89
C VAL A 170 -1.79 1.52 4.39
N ALA A 171 -1.05 0.64 3.76
CA ALA A 171 -1.55 -0.55 3.07
C ALA A 171 -1.11 -1.81 3.82
N THR A 172 -2.06 -2.58 4.37
CA THR A 172 -1.76 -3.88 4.97
C THR A 172 -1.96 -4.98 3.93
N ILE A 173 -0.91 -5.73 3.66
CA ILE A 173 -0.96 -6.84 2.69
C ILE A 173 -1.83 -7.96 3.25
N GLY A 174 -2.79 -8.41 2.44
CA GLY A 174 -3.67 -9.53 2.77
C GLY A 174 -3.42 -10.78 1.93
N THR A 175 -3.98 -11.90 2.37
CA THR A 175 -4.08 -13.15 1.59
C THR A 175 -5.54 -13.50 1.34
N PHE A 176 -5.81 -14.12 0.20
CA PHE A 176 -7.13 -14.69 -0.09
C PHE A 176 -7.35 -15.97 0.68
#